data_029d478b96fd343decdfc938035d39ac
#
_entry.id   029d478b96fd343decdfc938035d39ac
#
_cell.length_a   1.000
_cell.length_b   1.000
_cell.length_c   1.000
_cell.angle_alpha   90.00
_cell.angle_beta   90.00
_cell.angle_gamma   90.00
#
_symmetry.space_group_name_H-M   'P 1'
#
loop_
_entity.id
_entity.type
_entity.pdbx_description
1 polymer ?
#
loop_
_entity_poly.entity_id
_entity_poly.type
_entity_poly.pdbx_seq_one_letter_code
_entity_poly.pdbx_strand_id
1 'polypeptide(L)'
;MLIKNFSIYLESKKDKFPNVKKVEIDGFVVYIGKDAKSNDHLTFNMSDKEDIWFHVKGVPGSHVVIRIRENIPTESIIKQVAILAKKNSKAAKEESATIVYCKRKFVKKEQGMNDGQVKVDYVNAHEITINN
;
A
#
# COMPACT_ATOMS: atom_id res chain seq x y z
N MET A 1 16.71 27.93 6.08
CA MET A 1 16.97 28.37 4.71
C MET A 1 17.27 27.22 3.79
N LEU A 2 18.43 26.62 3.96
CA LEU A 2 18.80 25.45 3.14
C LEU A 2 17.79 24.32 3.26
N ILE A 3 17.32 24.05 4.48
CA ILE A 3 16.35 23.01 4.71
C ILE A 3 15.05 23.28 3.96
N LYS A 4 14.61 24.52 3.95
CA LYS A 4 13.41 24.93 3.27
C LYS A 4 13.54 24.75 1.75
N ASN A 5 14.67 25.18 1.20
CA ASN A 5 14.94 25.03 -0.23
C ASN A 5 15.05 23.57 -0.61
N PHE A 6 15.66 22.78 0.27
CA PHE A 6 15.79 21.37 0.06
C PHE A 6 14.43 20.67 0.03
N SER A 7 13.53 21.06 0.93
CA SER A 7 12.18 20.52 0.94
C SER A 7 11.43 20.82 -0.35
N ILE A 8 11.54 22.03 -0.87
CA ILE A 8 10.91 22.40 -2.12
C ILE A 8 11.48 21.58 -3.28
N TYR A 9 12.78 21.37 -3.27
CA TYR A 9 13.44 20.56 -4.28
C TYR A 9 12.91 19.12 -4.24
N LEU A 10 12.77 18.56 -3.04
CA LEU A 10 12.24 17.21 -2.88
C LEU A 10 10.80 17.11 -3.33
N GLU A 11 9.99 18.13 -3.08
CA GLU A 11 8.61 18.18 -3.56
C GLU A 11 8.56 18.06 -5.06
N SER A 12 9.38 18.84 -5.77
CA SER A 12 9.45 18.77 -7.22
C SER A 12 9.87 17.39 -7.72
N LYS A 13 10.81 16.76 -7.00
CA LYS A 13 11.25 15.41 -7.35
C LYS A 13 10.15 14.41 -7.15
N LYS A 14 9.32 14.60 -6.15
CA LYS A 14 8.20 13.70 -5.86
C LYS A 14 7.15 13.71 -6.95
N ASP A 15 7.10 14.74 -7.77
CA ASP A 15 6.15 14.81 -8.88
C ASP A 15 6.33 13.68 -9.89
N LYS A 16 7.45 12.97 -9.83
CA LYS A 16 7.66 11.74 -10.59
C LYS A 16 6.60 10.68 -10.27
N PHE A 17 6.11 10.67 -9.04
CA PHE A 17 5.13 9.70 -8.58
C PHE A 17 4.00 10.42 -7.86
N PRO A 18 3.27 11.30 -8.60
CA PRO A 18 2.24 12.12 -7.99
C PRO A 18 1.04 11.31 -7.52
N ASN A 19 0.94 10.05 -7.94
CA ASN A 19 -0.22 9.21 -7.68
C ASN A 19 -0.05 8.29 -6.47
N VAL A 20 0.77 8.69 -5.50
CA VAL A 20 0.77 8.05 -4.19
C VAL A 20 0.04 8.98 -3.23
N LYS A 21 -1.11 8.53 -2.77
CA LYS A 21 -1.93 9.31 -1.85
C LYS A 21 -1.61 8.92 -0.41
N LYS A 22 -1.66 9.91 0.47
CA LYS A 22 -1.40 9.70 1.89
C LYS A 22 -2.67 10.02 2.68
N VAL A 23 -3.04 9.13 3.59
CA VAL A 23 -4.15 9.35 4.54
C VAL A 23 -3.68 8.97 5.94
N GLU A 24 -4.43 9.36 6.94
CA GLU A 24 -4.11 9.04 8.32
C GLU A 24 -5.31 8.36 8.96
N ILE A 25 -5.08 7.25 9.65
CA ILE A 25 -6.11 6.49 10.34
C ILE A 25 -5.61 6.23 11.76
N ASP A 26 -6.27 6.84 12.73
CA ASP A 26 -5.97 6.66 14.17
C ASP A 26 -4.48 6.78 14.48
N GLY A 27 -3.84 7.78 13.89
CA GLY A 27 -2.42 8.04 14.10
C GLY A 27 -1.48 7.28 13.21
N PHE A 28 -1.97 6.33 12.41
CA PHE A 28 -1.15 5.61 11.44
C PHE A 28 -1.17 6.30 10.09
N VAL A 29 -0.01 6.43 9.48
CA VAL A 29 0.11 6.95 8.11
C VAL A 29 -0.11 5.79 7.15
N VAL A 30 -1.01 5.99 6.19
CA VAL A 30 -1.37 4.99 5.20
C VAL A 30 -1.16 5.58 3.82
N TYR A 31 -0.46 4.87 2.96
CA TYR A 31 -0.20 5.29 1.59
C TYR A 31 -0.97 4.41 0.61
N ILE A 32 -1.47 5.02 -0.45
CA ILE A 32 -2.26 4.34 -1.48
C ILE A 32 -1.65 4.66 -2.83
N GLY A 33 -1.20 3.65 -3.56
CA GLY A 33 -0.72 3.81 -4.93
C GLY A 33 -1.90 3.83 -5.89
N LYS A 34 -1.94 4.79 -6.81
CA LYS A 34 -3.08 5.00 -7.68
C LYS A 34 -2.87 4.51 -9.11
N ASP A 35 -1.67 4.09 -9.46
CA ASP A 35 -1.37 3.48 -10.76
C ASP A 35 -0.23 2.47 -10.60
N ALA A 36 0.04 1.73 -11.68
CA ALA A 36 1.00 0.63 -11.63
C ALA A 36 2.40 1.06 -11.20
N LYS A 37 2.90 2.14 -11.76
CA LYS A 37 4.24 2.66 -11.42
C LYS A 37 4.29 3.16 -9.99
N SER A 38 3.26 3.85 -9.55
CA SER A 38 3.19 4.37 -8.19
C SER A 38 3.05 3.24 -7.17
N ASN A 39 2.35 2.16 -7.53
CA ASN A 39 2.28 0.97 -6.69
C ASN A 39 3.67 0.37 -6.45
N ASP A 40 4.47 0.22 -7.50
CA ASP A 40 5.83 -0.28 -7.37
C ASP A 40 6.70 0.66 -6.54
N HIS A 41 6.61 1.95 -6.82
CA HIS A 41 7.38 2.95 -6.08
C HIS A 41 7.02 2.91 -4.59
N LEU A 42 5.74 2.89 -4.28
CA LEU A 42 5.28 2.83 -2.91
C LEU A 42 5.82 1.58 -2.20
N THR A 43 5.65 0.42 -2.83
CA THR A 43 5.98 -0.85 -2.20
C THR A 43 7.48 -1.04 -2.03
N PHE A 44 8.26 -0.70 -3.04
CA PHE A 44 9.69 -1.06 -3.05
C PHE A 44 10.63 0.09 -2.72
N ASN A 45 10.19 1.34 -2.86
CA ASN A 45 11.06 2.49 -2.61
C ASN A 45 10.65 3.32 -1.39
N MET A 46 9.37 3.33 -1.02
CA MET A 46 8.88 4.14 0.09
C MET A 46 8.66 3.33 1.38
N SER A 47 8.42 2.03 1.25
CA SER A 47 8.04 1.20 2.40
C SER A 47 9.23 0.53 3.04
N ASP A 48 9.16 0.35 4.35
CA ASP A 48 10.14 -0.42 5.11
C ASP A 48 9.69 -1.88 5.20
N LYS A 49 10.61 -2.76 5.53
CA LYS A 49 10.37 -4.20 5.60
C LYS A 49 9.22 -4.60 6.52
N GLU A 50 9.05 -3.86 7.62
CA GLU A 50 8.05 -4.19 8.63
C GLU A 50 6.72 -3.46 8.42
N ASP A 51 6.64 -2.58 7.43
CA ASP A 51 5.38 -1.95 7.07
C ASP A 51 4.42 -3.02 6.55
N ILE A 52 3.12 -2.79 6.70
CA ILE A 52 2.12 -3.78 6.27
C ILE A 52 1.54 -3.37 4.93
N TRP A 53 1.62 -4.28 3.98
CA TRP A 53 1.18 -4.14 2.61
C TRP A 53 -0.16 -4.84 2.41
N PHE A 54 -1.07 -4.22 1.69
CA PHE A 54 -2.41 -4.73 1.42
C PHE A 54 -2.70 -4.69 -0.07
N HIS A 55 -3.42 -5.66 -0.56
CA HIS A 55 -3.90 -5.68 -1.94
C HIS A 55 -5.14 -6.56 -2.05
N VAL A 56 -6.08 -6.17 -2.91
CA VAL A 56 -7.22 -7.01 -3.22
C VAL A 56 -6.73 -8.25 -3.97
N LYS A 57 -7.25 -9.41 -3.59
CA LYS A 57 -6.84 -10.67 -4.20
C LYS A 57 -7.62 -10.91 -5.50
N GLY A 58 -6.90 -11.24 -6.55
CA GLY A 58 -7.50 -11.74 -7.80
C GLY A 58 -7.93 -10.69 -8.80
N VAL A 59 -7.91 -9.40 -8.48
CA VAL A 59 -8.25 -8.34 -9.43
C VAL A 59 -7.28 -7.17 -9.27
N PRO A 60 -7.18 -6.29 -10.29
CA PRO A 60 -6.33 -5.13 -10.18
C PRO A 60 -6.78 -4.17 -9.10
N GLY A 61 -5.83 -3.54 -8.43
CA GLY A 61 -6.12 -2.56 -7.41
C GLY A 61 -4.86 -1.86 -6.91
N SER A 62 -5.07 -0.84 -6.08
CA SER A 62 -3.98 -0.12 -5.45
C SER A 62 -3.23 -1.00 -4.46
N HIS A 63 -1.90 -0.83 -4.43
CA HIS A 63 -1.14 -1.25 -3.26
C HIS A 63 -1.43 -0.24 -2.16
N VAL A 64 -1.66 -0.74 -0.96
CA VAL A 64 -1.91 0.10 0.21
C VAL A 64 -0.92 -0.32 1.29
N VAL A 65 -0.25 0.65 1.89
CA VAL A 65 0.78 0.36 2.89
C VAL A 65 0.52 1.19 4.14
N ILE A 66 0.44 0.51 5.27
CA ILE A 66 0.40 1.18 6.57
C ILE A 66 1.82 1.23 7.13
N ARG A 67 2.25 2.41 7.52
CA ARG A 67 3.59 2.64 8.05
C ARG A 67 3.65 2.18 9.49
N ILE A 68 4.58 1.31 9.79
CA ILE A 68 4.77 0.81 11.16
C ILE A 68 5.99 1.50 11.76
N ARG A 69 5.77 2.18 12.86
CA ARG A 69 6.84 2.86 13.61
C ARG A 69 6.98 2.19 14.97
N GLU A 70 6.34 2.76 15.98
CA GLU A 70 6.42 2.26 17.35
C GLU A 70 5.22 1.42 17.74
N ASN A 71 4.06 1.70 17.14
CA ASN A 71 2.81 1.05 17.48
C ASN A 71 2.44 -0.01 16.46
N ILE A 72 1.77 -1.05 16.95
CA ILE A 72 1.25 -2.11 16.11
C ILE A 72 -0.25 -1.84 15.91
N PRO A 73 -0.76 -1.89 14.68
CA PRO A 73 -2.17 -1.65 14.44
C PRO A 73 -3.05 -2.74 15.03
N THR A 74 -4.21 -2.34 15.55
CA THR A 74 -5.21 -3.27 16.04
C THR A 74 -5.93 -3.94 14.87
N GLU A 75 -6.70 -4.98 15.16
CA GLU A 75 -7.53 -5.62 14.14
C GLU A 75 -8.50 -4.63 13.50
N SER A 76 -9.02 -3.68 14.28
CA SER A 76 -9.92 -2.65 13.76
C SER A 76 -9.22 -1.76 12.72
N ILE A 77 -7.99 -1.38 12.98
CA ILE A 77 -7.21 -0.56 12.04
C ILE A 77 -6.88 -1.37 10.79
N ILE A 78 -6.49 -2.63 10.94
CA ILE A 78 -6.24 -3.53 9.81
C ILE A 78 -7.49 -3.60 8.93
N LYS A 79 -8.67 -3.75 9.54
CA LYS A 79 -9.92 -3.81 8.79
C LYS A 79 -10.20 -2.51 8.03
N GLN A 80 -9.96 -1.37 8.69
CA GLN A 80 -10.16 -0.06 8.04
C GLN A 80 -9.24 0.11 6.83
N VAL A 81 -7.99 -0.33 6.93
CA VAL A 81 -7.04 -0.26 5.82
C VAL A 81 -7.44 -1.25 4.71
N ALA A 82 -7.92 -2.43 5.08
CA ALA A 82 -8.43 -3.39 4.09
C ALA A 82 -9.64 -2.84 3.33
N ILE A 83 -10.51 -2.09 4.01
CA ILE A 83 -11.63 -1.40 3.36
C ILE A 83 -11.11 -0.41 2.33
N LEU A 84 -10.06 0.34 2.64
CA LEU A 84 -9.43 1.24 1.68
C LEU A 84 -8.90 0.49 0.46
N ALA A 85 -8.29 -0.66 0.67
CA ALA A 85 -7.77 -1.47 -0.43
C ALA A 85 -8.90 -1.92 -1.35
N LYS A 86 -10.04 -2.35 -0.79
CA LYS A 86 -11.20 -2.71 -1.60
C LYS A 86 -11.72 -1.51 -2.39
N LYS A 87 -11.89 -0.37 -1.73
CA LYS A 87 -12.39 0.86 -2.39
C LYS A 87 -11.51 1.31 -3.54
N ASN A 88 -10.22 1.05 -3.47
CA ASN A 88 -9.26 1.47 -4.48
C ASN A 88 -8.89 0.31 -5.41
N SER A 89 -9.84 -0.55 -5.71
CA SER A 89 -9.63 -1.71 -6.56
C SER A 89 -10.79 -1.88 -7.54
N LYS A 90 -10.63 -2.79 -8.47
CA LYS A 90 -11.69 -3.18 -9.39
C LYS A 90 -12.85 -3.88 -8.67
N ALA A 91 -12.66 -4.29 -7.43
CA ALA A 91 -13.71 -4.90 -6.62
C ALA A 91 -14.45 -3.89 -5.74
N ALA A 92 -14.27 -2.59 -5.97
CA ALA A 92 -14.86 -1.56 -5.12
C ALA A 92 -16.38 -1.69 -4.96
N LYS A 93 -17.07 -2.06 -6.03
CA LYS A 93 -18.55 -2.15 -6.04
C LYS A 93 -19.05 -3.56 -5.81
N GLU A 94 -18.18 -4.54 -5.66
CA GLU A 94 -18.58 -5.91 -5.36
C GLU A 94 -19.09 -6.02 -3.93
N GLU A 95 -20.00 -6.97 -3.69
CA GLU A 95 -20.53 -7.17 -2.34
C GLU A 95 -19.45 -7.58 -1.36
N SER A 96 -18.49 -8.36 -1.83
CA SER A 96 -17.37 -8.76 -0.98
C SER A 96 -16.09 -8.86 -1.79
N ALA A 97 -14.97 -8.74 -1.11
CA ALA A 97 -13.66 -8.94 -1.71
C ALA A 97 -12.72 -9.47 -0.64
N THR A 98 -11.77 -10.30 -1.06
CA THR A 98 -10.72 -10.77 -0.19
C THR A 98 -9.51 -9.87 -0.34
N ILE A 99 -9.00 -9.40 0.78
CA ILE A 99 -7.82 -8.55 0.83
C ILE A 99 -6.70 -9.37 1.43
N VAL A 100 -5.58 -9.46 0.72
CA VAL A 100 -4.37 -10.09 1.24
C VAL A 100 -3.52 -9.01 1.89
N TYR A 101 -2.92 -9.31 3.03
CA TYR A 101 -2.00 -8.38 3.67
C TYR A 101 -0.86 -9.15 4.36
N CYS A 102 0.29 -8.51 4.40
CA CYS A 102 1.48 -9.08 5.00
C CYS A 102 2.50 -8.00 5.22
N LYS A 103 3.57 -8.31 5.95
CA LYS A 103 4.71 -7.39 6.03
C LYS A 103 5.30 -7.23 4.64
N ARG A 104 5.75 -6.03 4.33
CA ARG A 104 6.29 -5.70 3.01
C ARG A 104 7.44 -6.63 2.62
N LYS A 105 8.23 -7.11 3.57
CA LYS A 105 9.34 -8.02 3.29
C LYS A 105 8.91 -9.33 2.62
N PHE A 106 7.62 -9.67 2.66
CA PHE A 106 7.09 -10.86 2.01
C PHE A 106 6.52 -10.57 0.61
N VAL A 107 6.73 -9.36 0.11
CA VAL A 107 6.32 -8.96 -1.23
C VAL A 107 7.56 -8.72 -2.06
N LYS A 108 7.67 -9.39 -3.20
CA LYS A 108 8.87 -9.34 -4.02
C LYS A 108 8.54 -9.00 -5.46
N LYS A 109 9.52 -8.40 -6.14
CA LYS A 109 9.48 -8.11 -7.56
C LYS A 109 10.45 -9.06 -8.26
N GLU A 110 9.93 -9.87 -9.15
CA GLU A 110 10.78 -10.77 -9.93
C GLU A 110 11.04 -10.19 -11.31
N GLN A 111 12.15 -10.60 -11.90
CA GLN A 111 12.52 -10.17 -13.25
C GLN A 111 11.42 -10.57 -14.23
N GLY A 112 11.08 -9.66 -15.13
CA GLY A 112 10.04 -9.90 -16.13
C GLY A 112 8.64 -9.52 -15.71
N MET A 113 8.44 -9.16 -14.45
CA MET A 113 7.14 -8.68 -13.99
C MET A 113 6.89 -7.24 -14.45
N ASN A 114 5.66 -6.99 -14.85
CA ASN A 114 5.21 -5.65 -15.26
C ASN A 114 5.09 -4.73 -14.04
N ASP A 115 5.01 -3.44 -14.30
CA ASP A 115 4.76 -2.46 -13.24
C ASP A 115 3.49 -2.85 -12.49
N GLY A 116 3.56 -2.78 -11.17
CA GLY A 116 2.43 -3.12 -10.30
C GLY A 116 2.26 -4.59 -10.00
N GLN A 117 2.87 -5.49 -10.77
CA GLN A 117 2.83 -6.92 -10.49
C GLN A 117 3.87 -7.28 -9.44
N VAL A 118 3.49 -8.15 -8.53
CA VAL A 118 4.36 -8.59 -7.43
C VAL A 118 4.13 -10.06 -7.14
N LYS A 119 5.09 -10.65 -6.46
CA LYS A 119 4.97 -12.01 -5.93
C LYS A 119 4.82 -11.92 -4.43
N VAL A 120 3.74 -12.49 -3.90
CA VAL A 120 3.45 -12.51 -2.47
C VAL A 120 3.80 -13.87 -1.91
N ASP A 121 4.49 -13.88 -0.78
CA ASP A 121 4.71 -15.11 -0.02
C ASP A 121 3.44 -15.42 0.79
N TYR A 122 2.55 -16.22 0.20
CA TYR A 122 1.25 -16.51 0.81
C TYR A 122 1.35 -17.32 2.09
N VAL A 123 2.46 -18.01 2.34
CA VAL A 123 2.66 -18.74 3.60
C VAL A 123 2.71 -17.75 4.77
N ASN A 124 3.26 -16.58 4.54
CA ASN A 124 3.42 -15.54 5.56
C ASN A 124 2.42 -14.39 5.41
N ALA A 125 1.36 -14.59 4.64
CA ALA A 125 0.35 -13.58 4.41
C ALA A 125 -0.95 -13.97 5.11
N HIS A 126 -1.77 -12.95 5.33
CA HIS A 126 -3.09 -13.10 5.92
C HIS A 126 -4.14 -12.63 4.92
N GLU A 127 -5.36 -13.12 5.09
CA GLU A 127 -6.48 -12.70 4.25
C GLU A 127 -7.61 -12.22 5.14
N ILE A 128 -8.31 -11.20 4.69
CA ILE A 128 -9.52 -10.70 5.35
C ILE A 128 -10.56 -10.44 4.29
N THR A 129 -11.81 -10.88 4.54
CA THR A 129 -12.92 -10.65 3.64
C THR A 129 -13.64 -9.38 4.05
N ILE A 130 -13.80 -8.45 3.12
CA ILE A 130 -14.49 -7.20 3.34
C ILE A 130 -15.81 -7.24 2.59
N ASN A 131 -16.90 -7.07 3.32
CA ASN A 131 -18.26 -7.03 2.77
C ASN A 131 -18.74 -5.58 2.75
N ASN A 132 -19.53 -5.25 1.75
CA ASN A 132 -20.16 -3.93 1.70
C ASN A 132 -21.31 -3.83 2.68
#